data_9a20e37ef1c908200c58abf57f85ffac
#
_entry.id   9a20e37ef1c908200c58abf57f85ffac
#
_cell.length_a   1.000
_cell.length_b   1.000
_cell.length_c   1.000
_cell.angle_alpha   90.00
_cell.angle_beta   90.00
_cell.angle_gamma   90.00
#
_symmetry.space_group_name_H-M   'P 1'
#
loop_
_entity.id
_entity.type
_entity.pdbx_description
1 polymer ?
#
loop_
_entity_poly.entity_id
_entity_poly.type
_entity_poly.pdbx_seq_one_letter_code
_entity_poly.pdbx_strand_id
1 'polypeptide(L)'
;MSKKRNKINRFKGLRCFFIGPFLFSLLFSGHPISIDGLYEDWEDVPIAYIDTEDDDLGADYSTLKITYDSEFLFIYFNFFNGEFLMQDWNDFHLYIDADNDSSTGHYVHGIGAELDWTFGDRSGYKHVEGQQSELYQNDLTLRIAPTITSTEFEVAIARGSSPLTLNGSQSFTGGKLVLSEIEEDGDLIPNESGGVSFTMEKTM
;
A
#
# COMPACT_ATOMS: atom_id res chain seq x y z
N MET A 1 56.54 65.64 -32.95
CA MET A 1 55.33 65.65 -32.10
C MET A 1 54.44 64.45 -32.53
N SER A 2 54.45 63.39 -31.83
CA SER A 2 53.71 62.14 -32.16
C SER A 2 52.54 61.99 -31.23
N LYS A 3 51.35 61.95 -31.79
CA LYS A 3 50.06 61.67 -31.05
C LYS A 3 49.85 60.18 -30.93
N LYS A 4 49.94 59.63 -29.70
CA LYS A 4 49.51 58.29 -29.38
C LYS A 4 47.98 58.23 -29.32
N ARG A 5 47.41 57.29 -30.11
CA ARG A 5 45.98 56.94 -30.05
C ARG A 5 45.82 55.82 -29.04
N ASN A 6 45.04 56.04 -27.99
CA ASN A 6 44.58 55.02 -27.07
C ASN A 6 43.47 54.15 -27.71
N LYS A 7 43.68 52.87 -27.81
CA LYS A 7 42.68 51.86 -28.17
C LYS A 7 41.91 51.46 -26.90
N ILE A 8 40.62 51.74 -26.88
CA ILE A 8 39.71 51.30 -25.85
C ILE A 8 39.27 49.89 -26.21
N ASN A 9 39.70 48.90 -25.42
CA ASN A 9 39.20 47.52 -25.51
C ASN A 9 37.81 47.43 -24.85
N ARG A 10 36.79 47.18 -25.67
CA ARG A 10 35.46 46.81 -25.18
C ARG A 10 35.46 45.32 -24.86
N PHE A 11 35.48 45.00 -23.58
CA PHE A 11 35.13 43.65 -23.09
C PHE A 11 33.63 43.42 -23.32
N LYS A 12 33.29 42.51 -24.24
CA LYS A 12 31.96 41.94 -24.35
C LYS A 12 31.77 40.93 -23.24
N GLY A 13 31.00 41.30 -22.21
CA GLY A 13 30.60 40.37 -21.14
C GLY A 13 29.75 39.24 -21.72
N LEU A 14 30.29 38.05 -21.67
CA LEU A 14 29.61 36.80 -21.95
C LEU A 14 28.67 36.53 -20.77
N ARG A 15 27.35 36.73 -20.96
CA ARG A 15 26.36 36.33 -19.98
C ARG A 15 26.18 34.82 -20.09
N CYS A 16 26.80 34.08 -19.15
CA CYS A 16 26.46 32.68 -18.92
C CYS A 16 25.03 32.62 -18.36
N PHE A 17 24.11 32.12 -19.16
CA PHE A 17 22.81 31.67 -18.67
C PHE A 17 23.05 30.34 -17.92
N PHE A 18 23.03 30.37 -16.60
CA PHE A 18 22.89 29.18 -15.78
C PHE A 18 21.47 28.65 -15.97
N ILE A 19 21.32 27.65 -16.83
CA ILE A 19 20.13 26.79 -16.84
C ILE A 19 20.32 25.87 -15.64
N GLY A 20 19.73 26.23 -14.49
CA GLY A 20 19.63 25.33 -13.36
C GLY A 20 18.89 24.05 -13.76
N PRO A 21 19.28 22.87 -13.26
CA PRO A 21 18.51 21.65 -13.50
C PRO A 21 17.11 21.88 -12.92
N PHE A 22 16.12 21.92 -13.82
CA PHE A 22 14.71 21.86 -13.44
C PHE A 22 14.51 20.42 -12.90
N LEU A 23 14.57 20.26 -11.60
CA LEU A 23 14.12 19.06 -10.91
C LEU A 23 12.61 18.94 -11.19
N PHE A 24 12.28 18.15 -12.20
CA PHE A 24 10.92 17.65 -12.38
C PHE A 24 10.65 16.75 -11.17
N SER A 25 10.03 17.32 -10.14
CA SER A 25 9.38 16.54 -9.10
C SER A 25 8.26 15.80 -9.80
N LEU A 26 8.46 14.51 -10.08
CA LEU A 26 7.40 13.60 -10.44
C LEU A 26 6.47 13.57 -9.23
N LEU A 27 5.38 14.31 -9.29
CA LEU A 27 4.26 14.14 -8.39
C LEU A 27 3.73 12.73 -8.70
N PHE A 28 4.06 11.77 -7.87
CA PHE A 28 3.36 10.50 -7.82
C PHE A 28 1.95 10.83 -7.32
N SER A 29 1.07 11.20 -8.23
CA SER A 29 -0.36 11.07 -8.00
C SER A 29 -0.62 9.59 -7.83
N GLY A 30 -1.31 9.20 -6.75
CA GLY A 30 -1.73 7.82 -6.58
C GLY A 30 -2.42 7.33 -7.85
N HIS A 31 -2.22 6.06 -8.17
CA HIS A 31 -2.82 5.45 -9.36
C HIS A 31 -4.28 5.13 -9.06
N PRO A 32 -5.26 5.71 -9.76
CA PRO A 32 -6.66 5.41 -9.51
C PRO A 32 -6.97 3.98 -9.94
N ILE A 33 -7.51 3.19 -9.03
CA ILE A 33 -7.91 1.79 -9.25
C ILE A 33 -9.43 1.70 -9.21
N SER A 34 -10.02 0.95 -10.15
CA SER A 34 -11.42 0.54 -10.12
C SER A 34 -11.52 -0.86 -9.54
N ILE A 35 -12.31 -1.07 -8.50
CA ILE A 35 -12.54 -2.41 -7.95
C ILE A 35 -13.67 -3.06 -8.74
N ASP A 36 -13.32 -3.73 -9.82
CA ASP A 36 -14.29 -4.31 -10.78
C ASP A 36 -13.95 -5.74 -11.25
N GLY A 37 -12.80 -6.28 -10.79
CA GLY A 37 -12.33 -7.63 -11.16
C GLY A 37 -11.62 -7.67 -12.50
N LEU A 38 -11.21 -6.51 -13.02
CA LEU A 38 -10.34 -6.35 -14.19
C LEU A 38 -9.04 -5.69 -13.70
N TYR A 39 -7.90 -6.12 -14.18
CA TYR A 39 -6.61 -5.79 -13.57
C TYR A 39 -5.71 -4.93 -14.46
N GLU A 40 -6.25 -4.37 -15.55
CA GLU A 40 -5.48 -3.55 -16.48
C GLU A 40 -4.94 -2.26 -15.83
N ASP A 41 -5.66 -1.70 -14.87
CA ASP A 41 -5.23 -0.52 -14.10
C ASP A 41 -4.12 -0.83 -13.08
N TRP A 42 -3.87 -2.12 -12.81
CA TRP A 42 -2.75 -2.57 -11.99
C TRP A 42 -1.44 -2.80 -12.74
N GLU A 43 -1.44 -2.75 -14.09
CA GLU A 43 -0.26 -3.02 -14.91
C GLU A 43 0.93 -2.10 -14.57
N ASP A 44 0.66 -0.81 -14.37
CA ASP A 44 1.67 0.21 -14.06
C ASP A 44 1.95 0.35 -12.55
N VAL A 45 1.24 -0.38 -11.68
CA VAL A 45 1.49 -0.35 -10.24
C VAL A 45 2.70 -1.22 -9.90
N PRO A 46 3.74 -0.67 -9.25
CA PRO A 46 4.91 -1.44 -8.86
C PRO A 46 4.54 -2.60 -7.93
N ILE A 47 5.25 -3.72 -8.10
CA ILE A 47 5.14 -4.85 -7.19
C ILE A 47 5.74 -4.45 -5.85
N ALA A 48 4.99 -4.64 -4.77
CA ALA A 48 5.42 -4.39 -3.40
C ALA A 48 6.14 -5.60 -2.80
N TYR A 49 5.69 -6.82 -3.15
CA TYR A 49 6.30 -8.08 -2.73
C TYR A 49 6.08 -9.15 -3.79
N ILE A 50 7.07 -10.02 -3.96
CA ILE A 50 6.99 -11.24 -4.76
C ILE A 50 7.26 -12.40 -3.82
N ASP A 51 6.34 -13.32 -3.79
CA ASP A 51 6.48 -14.57 -3.06
C ASP A 51 7.14 -15.66 -3.89
N THR A 52 7.59 -16.71 -3.24
CA THR A 52 8.15 -17.89 -3.88
C THR A 52 7.12 -19.00 -3.91
N GLU A 53 7.04 -19.72 -5.00
CA GLU A 53 6.19 -20.92 -5.08
C GLU A 53 6.79 -22.00 -4.15
N ASP A 54 6.27 -22.15 -2.94
CA ASP A 54 6.82 -23.04 -1.91
C ASP A 54 5.78 -23.86 -1.12
N ASP A 55 4.48 -23.62 -1.33
CA ASP A 55 3.40 -24.38 -0.72
C ASP A 55 2.69 -25.31 -1.71
N ASP A 56 2.84 -26.63 -1.47
CA ASP A 56 2.17 -27.66 -2.30
C ASP A 56 0.68 -27.87 -1.93
N LEU A 57 0.27 -27.43 -0.73
CA LEU A 57 -1.08 -27.63 -0.19
C LEU A 57 -1.61 -26.31 0.40
N GLY A 58 -2.86 -25.96 0.05
CA GLY A 58 -3.46 -24.71 0.51
C GLY A 58 -3.35 -23.60 -0.51
N ALA A 59 -3.45 -22.37 -0.05
CA ALA A 59 -3.15 -21.20 -0.86
C ALA A 59 -1.63 -21.00 -0.92
N ASP A 60 -1.15 -20.50 -2.03
CA ASP A 60 0.25 -20.17 -2.24
C ASP A 60 0.24 -18.79 -2.93
N TYR A 61 0.50 -17.76 -2.13
CA TYR A 61 0.53 -16.38 -2.62
C TYR A 61 1.65 -16.20 -3.64
N SER A 62 1.50 -15.25 -4.53
CA SER A 62 2.50 -14.96 -5.57
C SER A 62 2.97 -13.52 -5.54
N THR A 63 2.06 -12.58 -5.69
CA THR A 63 2.41 -11.18 -5.85
C THR A 63 1.49 -10.29 -5.03
N LEU A 64 2.08 -9.30 -4.40
CA LEU A 64 1.38 -8.20 -3.73
C LEU A 64 1.72 -6.88 -4.42
N LYS A 65 0.68 -6.08 -4.73
CA LYS A 65 0.84 -4.68 -5.14
C LYS A 65 0.03 -3.80 -4.21
N ILE A 66 0.55 -2.61 -3.91
CA ILE A 66 -0.10 -1.63 -3.03
C ILE A 66 -0.04 -0.28 -3.72
N THR A 67 -1.18 0.40 -3.81
CA THR A 67 -1.26 1.78 -4.27
C THR A 67 -2.35 2.54 -3.50
N TYR A 68 -2.56 3.81 -3.79
CA TYR A 68 -3.52 4.64 -3.08
C TYR A 68 -3.96 5.83 -3.92
N ASP A 69 -5.09 6.39 -3.54
CA ASP A 69 -5.51 7.73 -3.96
C ASP A 69 -5.80 8.62 -2.74
N SER A 70 -6.55 9.69 -2.92
CA SER A 70 -6.92 10.59 -1.82
C SER A 70 -7.85 9.96 -0.79
N GLU A 71 -8.61 8.94 -1.15
CA GLU A 71 -9.70 8.37 -0.36
C GLU A 71 -9.42 6.93 0.06
N PHE A 72 -8.72 6.14 -0.78
CA PHE A 72 -8.56 4.70 -0.59
C PHE A 72 -7.10 4.26 -0.59
N LEU A 73 -6.82 3.22 0.18
CA LEU A 73 -5.72 2.29 0.03
C LEU A 73 -6.21 1.15 -0.86
N PHE A 74 -5.44 0.80 -1.88
CA PHE A 74 -5.73 -0.30 -2.79
C PHE A 74 -4.67 -1.37 -2.66
N ILE A 75 -5.11 -2.63 -2.64
CA ILE A 75 -4.29 -3.81 -2.47
C ILE A 75 -4.68 -4.80 -3.56
N TYR A 76 -3.71 -5.31 -4.30
CA TYR A 76 -3.86 -6.42 -5.23
C TYR A 76 -2.99 -7.57 -4.76
N PHE A 77 -3.51 -8.78 -4.83
CA PHE A 77 -2.76 -10.00 -4.60
C PHE A 77 -3.28 -11.13 -5.47
N ASN A 78 -2.40 -12.08 -5.77
CA ASN A 78 -2.74 -13.28 -6.51
C ASN A 78 -2.00 -14.50 -5.95
N PHE A 79 -2.40 -15.67 -6.44
CA PHE A 79 -1.90 -16.97 -6.01
C PHE A 79 -1.20 -17.68 -7.17
N PHE A 80 -0.18 -18.49 -6.85
CA PHE A 80 0.43 -19.42 -7.79
C PHE A 80 -0.52 -20.56 -8.15
N ASN A 81 -1.32 -20.99 -7.18
CA ASN A 81 -2.22 -22.13 -7.30
C ASN A 81 -3.58 -21.81 -6.71
N GLY A 82 -4.57 -22.63 -7.10
CA GLY A 82 -5.91 -22.58 -6.54
C GLY A 82 -6.77 -21.43 -7.04
N GLU A 83 -8.05 -21.59 -6.92
CA GLU A 83 -9.08 -20.57 -7.12
C GLU A 83 -9.85 -20.45 -5.81
N PHE A 84 -9.97 -19.26 -5.27
CA PHE A 84 -10.58 -19.01 -3.97
C PHE A 84 -11.81 -18.12 -4.08
N LEU A 85 -12.78 -18.33 -3.20
CA LEU A 85 -13.91 -17.44 -3.00
C LEU A 85 -13.66 -16.61 -1.74
N MET A 86 -13.06 -15.43 -1.91
CA MET A 86 -12.56 -14.63 -0.78
C MET A 86 -13.63 -14.21 0.22
N GLN A 87 -14.88 -14.05 -0.19
CA GLN A 87 -15.95 -13.56 0.68
C GLN A 87 -16.83 -14.68 1.26
N ASP A 88 -16.33 -15.93 1.30
CA ASP A 88 -17.11 -17.04 1.84
C ASP A 88 -16.21 -18.22 2.23
N TRP A 89 -16.42 -18.78 3.44
CA TRP A 89 -15.85 -20.03 3.93
C TRP A 89 -14.32 -20.16 3.83
N ASN A 90 -13.60 -19.11 4.20
CA ASN A 90 -12.14 -19.12 4.28
C ASN A 90 -11.65 -18.33 5.49
N ASP A 91 -10.39 -18.56 5.87
CA ASP A 91 -9.71 -17.90 6.98
C ASP A 91 -8.58 -16.97 6.47
N PHE A 92 -8.73 -16.39 5.27
CA PHE A 92 -7.78 -15.41 4.77
C PHE A 92 -7.86 -14.10 5.55
N HIS A 93 -6.72 -13.66 6.05
CA HIS A 93 -6.58 -12.45 6.86
C HIS A 93 -5.82 -11.35 6.13
N LEU A 94 -6.19 -10.12 6.45
CA LEU A 94 -5.44 -8.92 6.15
C LEU A 94 -5.17 -8.18 7.45
N TYR A 95 -3.90 -8.07 7.80
CA TYR A 95 -3.42 -7.29 8.94
C TYR A 95 -2.78 -5.99 8.48
N ILE A 96 -3.11 -4.86 9.12
CA ILE A 96 -2.46 -3.57 8.86
C ILE A 96 -2.02 -2.95 10.18
N ASP A 97 -0.72 -2.75 10.31
CA ASP A 97 -0.05 -1.93 11.32
C ASP A 97 -0.01 -0.49 10.80
N ALA A 98 -0.85 0.37 11.34
CA ALA A 98 -1.09 1.71 10.82
C ALA A 98 -0.17 2.78 11.43
N ASP A 99 0.54 2.47 12.51
CA ASP A 99 1.47 3.39 13.19
C ASP A 99 2.95 2.94 13.15
N ASN A 100 3.22 1.77 12.58
CA ASN A 100 4.54 1.14 12.52
C ASN A 100 5.14 0.84 13.91
N ASP A 101 4.29 0.59 14.90
CA ASP A 101 4.70 0.26 16.26
C ASP A 101 4.21 -1.13 16.66
N SER A 102 5.08 -2.12 16.59
CA SER A 102 4.76 -3.51 16.95
C SER A 102 4.38 -3.71 18.44
N SER A 103 4.45 -2.67 19.26
CA SER A 103 4.02 -2.71 20.67
C SER A 103 2.57 -2.26 20.88
N THR A 104 1.91 -1.75 19.85
CA THR A 104 0.50 -1.38 19.80
C THR A 104 -0.30 -2.39 18.97
N GLY A 105 -1.62 -2.27 18.93
CA GLY A 105 -2.45 -3.17 18.12
C GLY A 105 -2.43 -4.64 18.55
N HIS A 106 -2.81 -5.52 17.64
CA HIS A 106 -2.70 -6.98 17.76
C HIS A 106 -1.32 -7.42 17.26
N TYR A 107 -0.50 -7.98 18.16
CA TYR A 107 0.82 -8.49 17.76
C TYR A 107 0.67 -9.80 16.99
N VAL A 108 0.96 -9.77 15.71
CA VAL A 108 0.85 -10.91 14.79
C VAL A 108 1.93 -10.78 13.69
N HIS A 109 2.54 -11.88 13.30
CA HIS A 109 3.57 -11.94 12.23
C HIS A 109 4.65 -10.83 12.31
N GLY A 110 4.97 -10.37 13.54
CA GLY A 110 6.00 -9.35 13.78
C GLY A 110 5.57 -7.91 13.59
N ILE A 111 4.28 -7.64 13.39
CA ILE A 111 3.68 -6.31 13.37
C ILE A 111 2.71 -6.12 14.53
N GLY A 112 2.32 -4.88 14.81
CA GLY A 112 1.24 -4.51 15.74
C GLY A 112 0.04 -4.03 14.95
N ALA A 113 -0.87 -4.94 14.57
CA ALA A 113 -1.97 -4.62 13.68
C ALA A 113 -3.11 -3.87 14.37
N GLU A 114 -3.45 -2.67 13.91
CA GLU A 114 -4.68 -1.97 14.28
C GLU A 114 -5.89 -2.52 13.56
N LEU A 115 -5.70 -3.06 12.35
CA LEU A 115 -6.71 -3.76 11.58
C LEU A 115 -6.34 -5.24 11.49
N ASP A 116 -7.28 -6.09 11.91
CA ASP A 116 -7.31 -7.52 11.70
C ASP A 116 -8.63 -7.85 10.98
N TRP A 117 -8.56 -8.21 9.71
CA TRP A 117 -9.72 -8.45 8.85
C TRP A 117 -9.73 -9.88 8.34
N THR A 118 -10.86 -10.59 8.49
CA THR A 118 -11.08 -11.93 7.92
C THR A 118 -12.00 -11.83 6.72
N PHE A 119 -11.49 -12.20 5.55
CA PHE A 119 -12.25 -12.06 4.31
C PHE A 119 -13.49 -12.94 4.26
N GLY A 120 -13.38 -14.22 4.68
CA GLY A 120 -14.48 -15.18 4.67
C GLY A 120 -15.64 -14.77 5.58
N ASP A 121 -15.33 -14.21 6.72
CA ASP A 121 -16.31 -13.75 7.71
C ASP A 121 -16.92 -12.37 7.35
N ARG A 122 -16.28 -11.62 6.46
CA ARG A 122 -16.60 -10.21 6.13
C ARG A 122 -16.66 -9.32 7.34
N SER A 123 -15.86 -9.64 8.33
CA SER A 123 -15.73 -8.92 9.59
C SER A 123 -14.30 -8.99 10.08
N GLY A 124 -14.01 -8.27 11.14
CA GLY A 124 -12.70 -8.26 11.73
C GLY A 124 -12.68 -7.47 13.03
N TYR A 125 -11.51 -7.09 13.43
CA TYR A 125 -11.31 -6.37 14.67
C TYR A 125 -10.44 -5.14 14.47
N LYS A 126 -10.78 -4.10 15.21
CA LYS A 126 -9.94 -2.97 15.46
C LYS A 126 -9.25 -3.12 16.81
N HIS A 127 -7.93 -2.94 16.84
CA HIS A 127 -7.10 -2.98 18.05
C HIS A 127 -6.43 -1.62 18.25
N VAL A 128 -7.02 -0.75 19.06
CA VAL A 128 -6.52 0.61 19.30
C VAL A 128 -6.54 0.89 20.80
N GLU A 129 -5.46 1.49 21.32
CA GLU A 129 -5.32 1.86 22.75
C GLU A 129 -5.55 0.67 23.72
N GLY A 130 -5.16 -0.54 23.32
CA GLY A 130 -5.37 -1.74 24.12
C GLY A 130 -6.82 -2.22 24.19
N GLN A 131 -7.69 -1.68 23.37
CA GLN A 131 -9.08 -2.09 23.21
C GLN A 131 -9.28 -2.83 21.90
N GLN A 132 -10.03 -3.93 21.95
CA GLN A 132 -10.50 -4.65 20.77
C GLN A 132 -11.98 -4.32 20.55
N SER A 133 -12.36 -4.03 19.30
CA SER A 133 -13.75 -3.88 18.92
C SER A 133 -13.99 -4.46 17.54
N GLU A 134 -15.09 -5.18 17.41
CA GLU A 134 -15.53 -5.76 16.15
C GLU A 134 -15.85 -4.66 15.14
N LEU A 135 -15.55 -4.92 13.87
CA LEU A 135 -15.89 -4.05 12.76
C LEU A 135 -16.33 -4.88 11.54
N TYR A 136 -17.10 -4.22 10.71
CA TYR A 136 -17.70 -4.83 9.53
C TYR A 136 -17.27 -4.08 8.26
N GLN A 137 -17.57 -4.67 7.11
CA GLN A 137 -17.21 -4.15 5.80
C GLN A 137 -17.54 -2.64 5.61
N ASN A 138 -18.68 -2.19 6.12
CA ASN A 138 -19.10 -0.80 6.03
C ASN A 138 -18.24 0.17 6.86
N ASP A 139 -17.68 -0.29 7.98
CA ASP A 139 -16.82 0.53 8.85
C ASP A 139 -15.50 0.89 8.15
N LEU A 140 -15.05 0.01 7.26
CA LEU A 140 -13.86 0.18 6.43
C LEU A 140 -14.16 0.80 5.06
N THR A 141 -15.44 0.87 4.67
CA THR A 141 -15.85 1.09 3.28
C THR A 141 -15.12 0.11 2.34
N LEU A 142 -14.88 -1.11 2.84
CA LEU A 142 -14.12 -2.13 2.13
C LEU A 142 -14.86 -2.59 0.88
N ARG A 143 -14.13 -2.66 -0.22
CA ARG A 143 -14.58 -3.23 -1.49
C ARG A 143 -13.60 -4.32 -1.87
N ILE A 144 -14.09 -5.38 -2.48
CA ILE A 144 -13.29 -6.48 -3.00
C ILE A 144 -13.88 -6.98 -4.31
N ALA A 145 -13.03 -7.29 -5.27
CA ALA A 145 -13.39 -7.94 -6.52
C ALA A 145 -12.31 -8.97 -6.90
N PRO A 146 -12.68 -10.01 -7.66
CA PRO A 146 -14.04 -10.38 -8.00
C PRO A 146 -14.81 -10.98 -6.82
N THR A 147 -16.13 -11.07 -6.92
CA THR A 147 -16.99 -11.71 -5.90
C THR A 147 -17.33 -13.17 -6.25
N ILE A 148 -16.59 -13.74 -7.16
CA ILE A 148 -16.63 -15.15 -7.59
C ILE A 148 -15.27 -15.78 -7.32
N THR A 149 -15.15 -17.08 -7.49
CA THR A 149 -13.85 -17.77 -7.44
C THR A 149 -12.87 -17.19 -8.44
N SER A 150 -11.66 -16.92 -7.97
CA SER A 150 -10.57 -16.34 -8.77
C SER A 150 -9.21 -16.75 -8.21
N THR A 151 -8.18 -16.59 -9.04
CA THR A 151 -6.76 -16.71 -8.65
C THR A 151 -6.16 -15.37 -8.24
N GLU A 152 -6.88 -14.26 -8.41
CA GLU A 152 -6.39 -12.91 -8.14
C GLU A 152 -7.52 -12.01 -7.64
N PHE A 153 -7.17 -11.05 -6.79
CA PHE A 153 -8.12 -10.19 -6.09
C PHE A 153 -7.59 -8.78 -5.93
N GLU A 154 -8.52 -7.84 -5.90
CA GLU A 154 -8.27 -6.44 -5.61
C GLU A 154 -9.18 -5.96 -4.48
N VAL A 155 -8.61 -5.17 -3.57
CA VAL A 155 -9.26 -4.67 -2.36
C VAL A 155 -9.06 -3.17 -2.26
N ALA A 156 -10.10 -2.45 -1.85
CA ALA A 156 -10.01 -1.05 -1.44
C ALA A 156 -10.49 -0.87 -0.01
N ILE A 157 -9.77 -0.08 0.77
CA ILE A 157 -10.12 0.30 2.15
C ILE A 157 -10.04 1.81 2.28
N ALA A 158 -11.07 2.44 2.85
CA ALA A 158 -11.05 3.88 3.05
C ALA A 158 -9.93 4.31 4.02
N ARG A 159 -9.06 5.22 3.58
CA ARG A 159 -7.96 5.76 4.37
C ARG A 159 -8.41 6.50 5.64
N GLY A 160 -9.65 6.98 5.64
CA GLY A 160 -10.28 7.62 6.78
C GLY A 160 -10.96 6.67 7.76
N SER A 161 -10.91 5.35 7.55
CA SER A 161 -11.52 4.37 8.45
C SER A 161 -10.83 4.33 9.82
N SER A 162 -11.62 4.01 10.85
CA SER A 162 -11.19 4.12 12.25
C SER A 162 -9.93 3.32 12.62
N PRO A 163 -9.69 2.08 12.13
CA PRO A 163 -8.45 1.37 12.46
C PRO A 163 -7.21 1.98 11.79
N LEU A 164 -7.37 2.71 10.68
CA LEU A 164 -6.25 3.32 9.96
C LEU A 164 -5.97 4.76 10.41
N THR A 165 -6.95 5.43 11.01
CA THR A 165 -6.80 6.79 11.55
C THR A 165 -6.70 6.73 13.06
N LEU A 166 -5.50 6.72 13.58
CA LEU A 166 -5.23 6.75 15.01
C LEU A 166 -5.75 8.07 15.60
N ASN A 167 -6.56 7.97 16.65
CA ASN A 167 -7.13 9.12 17.40
C ASN A 167 -7.97 10.09 16.55
N GLY A 168 -8.57 9.65 15.44
CA GLY A 168 -9.56 10.40 14.66
C GLY A 168 -9.08 11.69 14.00
N SER A 169 -7.79 11.99 14.03
CA SER A 169 -7.24 13.28 13.58
C SER A 169 -6.05 13.19 12.64
N GLN A 170 -5.46 12.02 12.47
CA GLN A 170 -4.32 11.83 11.58
C GLN A 170 -4.74 11.12 10.30
N SER A 171 -4.36 11.68 9.17
CA SER A 171 -4.47 10.99 7.90
C SER A 171 -3.53 9.79 7.90
N PHE A 172 -4.02 8.61 7.58
CA PHE A 172 -3.21 7.43 7.34
C PHE A 172 -2.23 7.69 6.19
N THR A 173 -0.93 7.58 6.46
CA THR A 173 0.14 7.92 5.51
C THR A 173 1.07 6.76 5.19
N GLY A 174 0.69 5.55 5.57
CA GLY A 174 1.47 4.34 5.36
C GLY A 174 1.53 3.48 6.60
N GLY A 175 2.10 2.31 6.47
CA GLY A 175 2.15 1.32 7.52
C GLY A 175 2.84 0.06 7.04
N LYS A 176 2.49 -1.05 7.67
CA LYS A 176 2.89 -2.40 7.28
C LYS A 176 1.65 -3.25 7.03
N LEU A 177 1.78 -4.19 6.12
CA LEU A 177 0.69 -5.09 5.73
C LEU A 177 1.18 -6.53 5.76
N VAL A 178 0.32 -7.43 6.22
CA VAL A 178 0.49 -8.88 6.11
C VAL A 178 -0.80 -9.46 5.51
N LEU A 179 -0.67 -10.36 4.55
CA LEU A 179 -1.72 -11.29 4.14
C LEU A 179 -1.38 -12.66 4.69
N SER A 180 -2.38 -13.40 5.18
CA SER A 180 -2.22 -14.74 5.71
C SER A 180 -3.38 -15.62 5.26
N GLU A 181 -3.11 -16.89 4.91
CA GLU A 181 -4.17 -17.86 4.62
C GLU A 181 -4.93 -18.24 5.89
N ILE A 182 -4.18 -18.49 6.97
CA ILE A 182 -4.72 -18.75 8.31
C ILE A 182 -3.82 -18.07 9.34
N GLU A 183 -4.28 -17.95 10.58
CA GLU A 183 -3.59 -17.15 11.59
C GLU A 183 -2.18 -17.68 11.92
N GLU A 184 -1.94 -19.00 11.98
CA GLU A 184 -0.68 -19.53 12.51
C GLU A 184 0.17 -20.34 11.51
N ASP A 185 -0.43 -21.15 10.64
CA ASP A 185 0.30 -22.18 9.86
C ASP A 185 0.05 -22.13 8.34
N GLY A 186 -0.59 -21.09 7.82
CA GLY A 186 -0.85 -20.90 6.40
C GLY A 186 0.23 -20.06 5.71
N ASP A 187 0.11 -19.95 4.41
CA ASP A 187 0.99 -19.10 3.62
C ASP A 187 0.84 -17.61 3.97
N LEU A 188 1.94 -16.86 3.84
CA LEU A 188 2.07 -15.48 4.29
C LEU A 188 2.68 -14.57 3.21
N ILE A 189 2.20 -13.35 3.12
CA ILE A 189 2.97 -12.25 2.51
C ILE A 189 3.23 -11.17 3.58
N PRO A 190 4.51 -10.87 3.89
CA PRO A 190 5.73 -11.56 3.45
C PRO A 190 6.01 -12.83 4.27
N ASN A 191 6.78 -13.77 3.73
CA ASN A 191 7.25 -14.97 4.45
C ASN A 191 8.13 -14.61 5.66
N GLU A 192 8.77 -13.46 5.66
CA GLU A 192 9.53 -12.99 6.79
C GLU A 192 8.66 -12.16 7.75
N SER A 193 8.94 -12.29 9.03
CA SER A 193 8.31 -11.49 10.07
C SER A 193 8.53 -9.98 9.87
N GLY A 194 7.49 -9.18 10.04
CA GLY A 194 7.59 -7.71 10.08
C GLY A 194 6.79 -6.97 9.01
N GLY A 195 6.06 -7.69 8.16
CA GLY A 195 5.12 -7.10 7.18
C GLY A 195 5.78 -6.35 6.01
N VAL A 196 5.03 -6.15 4.95
CA VAL A 196 5.42 -5.33 3.79
C VAL A 196 5.17 -3.86 4.10
N SER A 197 6.23 -3.06 4.15
CA SER A 197 6.14 -1.62 4.44
C SER A 197 5.69 -0.84 3.21
N PHE A 198 4.80 0.12 3.39
CA PHE A 198 4.36 1.05 2.36
C PHE A 198 4.17 2.47 2.90
N THR A 199 4.27 3.44 2.02
CA THR A 199 4.08 4.86 2.35
C THR A 199 3.16 5.52 1.35
N MET A 200 2.37 6.49 1.82
CA MET A 200 1.43 7.27 1.04
C MET A 200 1.67 8.75 1.26
N GLU A 201 1.45 9.56 0.23
CA GLU A 201 1.51 11.01 0.41
C GLU A 201 0.38 11.50 1.31
N LYS A 202 0.69 12.54 2.08
CA LYS A 202 -0.30 13.19 2.92
C LYS A 202 -1.31 13.92 2.05
N THR A 203 -2.59 13.63 2.21
CA THR A 203 -3.66 14.41 1.55
C THR A 203 -3.59 15.85 2.04
N MET A 204 -3.43 16.79 1.12
CA MET A 204 -3.41 18.24 1.42
C MET A 204 -4.81 18.77 1.63
#